data_64c02e658645e3ab6526310d48091617
#
_entry.id   64c02e658645e3ab6526310d48091617
#
_cell.length_a   1.000
_cell.length_b   1.000
_cell.length_c   1.000
_cell.angle_alpha   90.00
_cell.angle_beta   90.00
_cell.angle_gamma   90.00
#
_symmetry.space_group_name_H-M   'P 1'
#
loop_
_entity.id
_entity.type
_entity.pdbx_description
1 polymer ?
#
loop_
_entity_poly.entity_id
_entity_poly.type
_entity_poly.pdbx_seq_one_letter_code
_entity_poly.pdbx_strand_id
1 'polypeptide(L)'
;MIRKIAYTFFSFLICCNVSLAWGQTFAFRGTVLDEQTHKALDYATIQLFVEKQFAYGGITDANGHFELLHIHPGTYRIIISYLGYDSTEKEIKVVGNTSDIFYLKPSNMALNEVVVTASESKRATSASIVDRTAMKHLQPSSFI
;
A
#
# COMPACT_ATOMS: atom_id res chain seq x y z
N MET A 1 -10.00 -5.87 -67.39
CA MET A 1 -8.90 -5.37 -66.54
C MET A 1 -9.35 -4.37 -65.50
N ILE A 2 -10.21 -3.40 -65.79
CA ILE A 2 -10.68 -2.32 -64.90
C ILE A 2 -11.35 -2.85 -63.61
N ARG A 3 -12.14 -3.94 -63.73
CA ARG A 3 -12.84 -4.51 -62.55
C ARG A 3 -11.91 -5.12 -61.49
N LYS A 4 -10.81 -5.67 -61.90
CA LYS A 4 -9.80 -6.24 -60.95
C LYS A 4 -9.02 -5.13 -60.23
N ILE A 5 -8.78 -4.01 -60.89
CA ILE A 5 -8.09 -2.85 -60.33
C ILE A 5 -9.01 -2.18 -59.31
N ALA A 6 -10.32 -2.14 -59.54
CA ALA A 6 -11.28 -1.58 -58.60
C ALA A 6 -11.34 -2.37 -57.28
N TYR A 7 -11.26 -3.69 -57.29
CA TYR A 7 -11.28 -4.52 -56.11
C TYR A 7 -9.98 -4.37 -55.29
N THR A 8 -8.83 -4.24 -55.95
CA THR A 8 -7.57 -4.00 -55.26
C THR A 8 -7.50 -2.64 -54.59
N PHE A 9 -8.07 -1.63 -55.25
CA PHE A 9 -8.19 -0.26 -54.67
C PHE A 9 -9.19 -0.22 -53.52
N PHE A 10 -10.31 -0.94 -53.62
CA PHE A 10 -11.31 -1.04 -52.56
C PHE A 10 -10.79 -1.83 -51.36
N SER A 11 -10.00 -2.89 -51.58
CA SER A 11 -9.33 -3.63 -50.52
C SER A 11 -8.24 -2.81 -49.79
N PHE A 12 -7.52 -1.96 -50.52
CA PHE A 12 -6.52 -1.07 -49.96
C PHE A 12 -7.18 0.07 -49.12
N LEU A 13 -8.34 0.55 -49.51
CA LEU A 13 -9.08 1.57 -48.78
C LEU A 13 -9.63 1.05 -47.44
N ILE A 14 -10.01 -0.23 -47.38
CA ILE A 14 -10.46 -0.88 -46.13
C ILE A 14 -9.34 -1.12 -45.16
N CYS A 15 -8.12 -1.39 -45.65
CA CYS A 15 -6.95 -1.63 -44.81
C CYS A 15 -6.45 -0.35 -44.12
N CYS A 16 -6.74 0.84 -44.66
CA CYS A 16 -6.29 2.14 -44.13
C CYS A 16 -7.10 2.64 -42.91
N ASN A 17 -8.20 1.96 -42.56
CA ASN A 17 -9.00 2.30 -41.38
C ASN A 17 -8.56 1.55 -40.10
N VAL A 18 -7.30 1.15 -39.99
CA VAL A 18 -6.72 0.80 -38.69
C VAL A 18 -6.59 2.13 -37.95
N SER A 19 -7.66 2.57 -37.33
CA SER A 19 -7.65 3.66 -36.37
C SER A 19 -6.63 3.25 -35.31
N LEU A 20 -5.50 3.97 -35.29
CA LEU A 20 -4.61 3.99 -34.16
C LEU A 20 -5.45 4.47 -32.97
N ALA A 21 -6.08 3.55 -32.29
CA ALA A 21 -6.65 3.80 -30.98
C ALA A 21 -5.50 4.10 -30.03
N TRP A 22 -5.01 5.33 -30.12
CA TRP A 22 -4.09 5.87 -29.13
C TRP A 22 -4.83 5.80 -27.82
N GLY A 23 -4.37 4.91 -26.93
CA GLY A 23 -4.99 4.74 -25.63
C GLY A 23 -5.05 6.11 -24.95
N GLN A 24 -6.25 6.69 -24.87
CA GLN A 24 -6.45 7.94 -24.15
C GLN A 24 -6.08 7.70 -22.69
N THR A 25 -5.27 8.58 -22.15
CA THR A 25 -4.91 8.60 -20.73
C THR A 25 -5.43 9.88 -20.11
N PHE A 26 -5.77 9.80 -18.84
CA PHE A 26 -6.36 10.90 -18.09
C PHE A 26 -5.54 11.24 -16.85
N ALA A 27 -5.77 12.42 -16.31
CA ALA A 27 -5.27 12.82 -15.01
C ALA A 27 -6.36 12.62 -13.96
N PHE A 28 -5.99 11.99 -12.86
CA PHE A 28 -6.83 11.90 -11.67
C PHE A 28 -6.17 12.75 -10.56
N ARG A 29 -6.90 13.76 -10.13
CA ARG A 29 -6.46 14.68 -9.09
C ARG A 29 -7.32 14.51 -7.85
N GLY A 30 -6.79 14.90 -6.72
CA GLY A 30 -7.60 14.95 -5.51
C GLY A 30 -6.93 15.69 -4.39
N THR A 31 -7.72 15.87 -3.32
CA THR A 31 -7.26 16.49 -2.08
C THR A 31 -7.60 15.56 -0.93
N VAL A 32 -6.66 15.35 -0.03
CA VAL A 32 -6.84 14.53 1.16
C VAL A 32 -6.87 15.43 2.39
N LEU A 33 -7.96 15.34 3.15
CA LEU A 33 -8.24 16.18 4.32
C LEU A 33 -8.52 15.30 5.54
N ASP A 34 -8.23 15.85 6.70
CA ASP A 34 -8.71 15.31 7.97
C ASP A 34 -10.22 15.50 8.10
N GLU A 35 -10.96 14.46 8.45
CA GLU A 35 -12.43 14.49 8.55
C GLU A 35 -12.93 15.45 9.63
N GLN A 36 -12.20 15.62 10.73
CA GLN A 36 -12.63 16.41 11.86
C GLN A 36 -12.20 17.89 11.77
N THR A 37 -10.95 18.11 11.37
CA THR A 37 -10.34 19.45 11.36
C THR A 37 -10.35 20.10 9.99
N HIS A 38 -10.63 19.34 8.93
CA HIS A 38 -10.55 19.74 7.52
C HIS A 38 -9.18 20.26 7.10
N LYS A 39 -8.14 19.92 7.88
CA LYS A 39 -6.75 20.24 7.52
C LYS A 39 -6.25 19.32 6.43
N ALA A 40 -5.44 19.88 5.57
CA ALA A 40 -4.75 19.10 4.53
C ALA A 40 -3.80 18.09 5.17
N LEU A 41 -3.80 16.87 4.61
CA LEU A 41 -2.88 15.80 5.02
C LEU A 41 -1.77 15.69 3.96
N ASP A 42 -0.60 16.18 4.34
CA ASP A 42 0.62 16.12 3.54
C ASP A 42 1.24 14.71 3.57
N TYR A 43 1.86 14.31 2.48
CA TYR A 43 2.51 12.99 2.34
C TYR A 43 1.59 11.79 2.60
N ALA A 44 0.28 11.94 2.47
CA ALA A 44 -0.63 10.80 2.44
C ALA A 44 -0.37 9.93 1.21
N THR A 45 -0.39 8.63 1.37
CA THR A 45 -0.13 7.68 0.29
C THR A 45 -1.41 7.33 -0.44
N ILE A 46 -1.40 7.45 -1.76
CA ILE A 46 -2.50 7.10 -2.65
C ILE A 46 -2.10 5.89 -3.49
N GLN A 47 -2.96 4.88 -3.56
CA GLN A 47 -2.75 3.68 -4.36
C GLN A 47 -4.02 3.36 -5.14
N LEU A 48 -3.87 3.09 -6.43
CA LEU A 48 -4.94 2.61 -7.30
C LEU A 48 -4.69 1.16 -7.69
N PHE A 49 -5.71 0.35 -7.58
CA PHE A 49 -5.69 -1.06 -7.94
C PHE A 49 -6.72 -1.35 -9.01
N VAL A 50 -6.36 -2.20 -9.96
CA VAL A 50 -7.29 -2.87 -10.88
C VAL A 50 -7.47 -4.28 -10.33
N GLU A 51 -8.69 -4.62 -9.93
CA GLU A 51 -8.97 -5.86 -9.20
C GLU A 51 -8.11 -5.96 -7.92
N LYS A 52 -7.05 -6.77 -7.95
CA LYS A 52 -6.10 -6.97 -6.83
C LYS A 52 -4.67 -6.52 -7.18
N GLN A 53 -4.44 -6.02 -8.40
CA GLN A 53 -3.11 -5.62 -8.85
C GLN A 53 -2.92 -4.12 -8.69
N PHE A 54 -1.77 -3.74 -8.12
CA PHE A 54 -1.35 -2.34 -8.05
C PHE A 54 -1.15 -1.79 -9.47
N ALA A 55 -1.77 -0.64 -9.76
CA ALA A 55 -1.71 -0.01 -11.06
C ALA A 55 -1.01 1.35 -11.03
N TYR A 56 -1.41 2.23 -10.12
CA TYR A 56 -0.87 3.58 -10.00
C TYR A 56 -0.74 3.98 -8.53
N GLY A 57 0.19 4.90 -8.23
CA GLY A 57 0.34 5.43 -6.89
C GLY A 57 1.00 6.79 -6.87
N GLY A 58 0.84 7.48 -5.76
CA GLY A 58 1.39 8.79 -5.51
C GLY A 58 1.28 9.17 -4.04
N ILE A 59 1.71 10.38 -3.75
CA ILE A 59 1.64 10.99 -2.42
C ILE A 59 1.04 12.38 -2.54
N THR A 60 0.42 12.89 -1.48
CA THR A 60 -0.03 14.28 -1.41
C THR A 60 1.12 15.25 -1.20
N ASP A 61 0.97 16.46 -1.72
CA ASP A 61 1.86 17.59 -1.44
C ASP A 61 1.56 18.22 -0.06
N ALA A 62 2.25 19.33 0.27
CA ALA A 62 2.09 20.07 1.52
C ALA A 62 0.67 20.65 1.71
N ASN A 63 -0.12 20.76 0.65
CA ASN A 63 -1.50 21.23 0.68
C ASN A 63 -2.52 20.07 0.61
N GLY A 64 -2.06 18.84 0.75
CA GLY A 64 -2.88 17.66 0.66
C GLY A 64 -3.36 17.31 -0.76
N HIS A 65 -2.81 17.94 -1.80
CA HIS A 65 -3.17 17.65 -3.19
C HIS A 65 -2.33 16.52 -3.75
N PHE A 66 -2.94 15.69 -4.59
CA PHE A 66 -2.23 14.71 -5.41
C PHE A 66 -2.67 14.77 -6.86
N GLU A 67 -1.78 14.35 -7.74
CA GLU A 67 -2.04 14.20 -9.17
C GLU A 67 -1.43 12.89 -9.67
N LEU A 68 -2.27 12.05 -10.25
CA LEU A 68 -1.87 10.83 -10.93
C LEU A 68 -2.11 11.03 -12.43
N LEU A 69 -1.05 10.91 -13.22
CA LEU A 69 -1.08 11.13 -14.67
C LEU A 69 -1.07 9.81 -15.43
N HIS A 70 -1.46 9.88 -16.71
CA HIS A 70 -1.41 8.76 -17.65
C HIS A 70 -2.26 7.55 -17.21
N ILE A 71 -3.38 7.80 -16.53
CA ILE A 71 -4.29 6.75 -16.11
C ILE A 71 -5.17 6.35 -17.30
N HIS A 72 -5.23 5.06 -17.60
CA HIS A 72 -6.14 4.54 -18.60
C HIS A 72 -7.60 4.61 -18.12
N PRO A 73 -8.58 4.76 -19.03
CA PRO A 73 -9.98 4.70 -18.63
C PRO A 73 -10.31 3.33 -18.04
N GLY A 74 -11.04 3.34 -16.93
CA GLY A 74 -11.36 2.10 -16.22
C GLY A 74 -11.94 2.34 -14.84
N THR A 75 -12.28 1.24 -14.17
CA THR A 75 -12.69 1.23 -12.76
C THR A 75 -11.51 0.81 -11.89
N TYR A 76 -11.24 1.60 -10.89
CA TYR A 76 -10.13 1.42 -9.97
C TYR A 76 -10.61 1.42 -8.53
N ARG A 77 -9.97 0.64 -7.72
CA ARG A 77 -10.08 0.71 -6.28
C ARG A 77 -8.98 1.61 -5.75
N ILE A 78 -9.34 2.76 -5.19
CA ILE A 78 -8.40 3.67 -4.56
C ILE A 78 -8.29 3.33 -3.07
N ILE A 79 -7.08 3.28 -2.57
CA ILE A 79 -6.75 3.16 -1.15
C ILE A 79 -5.90 4.36 -0.78
N ILE A 80 -6.32 5.08 0.25
CA ILE A 80 -5.58 6.22 0.79
C ILE A 80 -5.22 5.91 2.23
N SER A 81 -3.95 6.06 2.56
CA SER A 81 -3.42 5.80 3.90
C SER A 81 -2.53 6.94 4.39
N TYR A 82 -2.62 7.22 5.67
CA TYR A 82 -1.79 8.22 6.35
C TYR A 82 -1.50 7.76 7.78
N LEU A 83 -0.32 8.09 8.29
CA LEU A 83 0.11 7.67 9.61
C LEU A 83 -0.80 8.25 10.70
N GLY A 84 -1.36 7.42 11.56
CA GLY A 84 -2.29 7.81 12.61
C GLY A 84 -3.74 7.99 12.17
N TYR A 85 -4.08 7.56 10.94
CA TYR A 85 -5.43 7.61 10.38
C TYR A 85 -5.89 6.23 9.90
N ASP A 86 -7.19 6.00 9.91
CA ASP A 86 -7.78 4.83 9.30
C ASP A 86 -7.67 4.94 7.78
N SER A 87 -7.26 3.88 7.12
CA SER A 87 -7.18 3.87 5.65
C SER A 87 -8.59 3.92 5.05
N THR A 88 -8.75 4.75 4.02
CA THR A 88 -10.01 4.86 3.26
C THR A 88 -9.88 4.08 1.95
N GLU A 89 -10.90 3.28 1.65
CA GLU A 89 -11.01 2.53 0.40
C GLU A 89 -12.31 2.92 -0.32
N LYS A 90 -12.20 3.21 -1.62
CA LYS A 90 -13.34 3.60 -2.46
C LYS A 90 -13.15 3.06 -3.88
N GLU A 91 -14.24 2.72 -4.54
CA GLU A 91 -14.23 2.47 -5.98
C GLU A 91 -14.43 3.77 -6.75
N ILE A 92 -13.59 4.01 -7.76
CA ILE A 92 -13.65 5.17 -8.64
C ILE A 92 -13.65 4.75 -10.09
N LYS A 93 -14.38 5.48 -10.93
CA LYS A 93 -14.40 5.27 -12.38
C LYS A 93 -13.74 6.44 -13.08
N VAL A 94 -12.63 6.16 -13.77
CA VAL A 94 -11.89 7.14 -14.57
C VAL A 94 -12.34 7.03 -16.02
N VAL A 95 -13.06 8.02 -16.50
CA VAL A 95 -13.53 8.13 -17.90
C VAL A 95 -13.09 9.44 -18.54
N GLY A 96 -12.37 10.27 -17.80
CA GLY A 96 -11.87 11.58 -18.18
C GLY A 96 -11.00 12.15 -17.07
N ASN A 97 -10.54 13.39 -17.26
CA ASN A 97 -9.87 14.11 -16.16
C ASN A 97 -10.87 14.29 -15.01
N THR A 98 -10.54 13.72 -13.87
CA THR A 98 -11.42 13.66 -12.71
C THR A 98 -10.72 14.27 -11.50
N SER A 99 -11.51 14.92 -10.64
CA SER A 99 -11.03 15.44 -9.35
C SER A 99 -12.01 15.02 -8.24
N ASP A 100 -11.47 14.62 -7.08
CA ASP A 100 -12.27 14.20 -5.91
C ASP A 100 -11.62 14.68 -4.60
N ILE A 101 -12.41 14.74 -3.51
CA ILE A 101 -11.95 15.09 -2.18
C ILE A 101 -12.14 13.87 -1.28
N PHE A 102 -11.11 13.55 -0.53
CA PHE A 102 -11.09 12.41 0.38
C PHE A 102 -10.89 12.88 1.81
N TYR A 103 -11.68 12.33 2.71
CA TYR A 103 -11.59 12.59 4.13
C TYR A 103 -11.07 11.34 4.84
N LEU A 104 -10.02 11.50 5.63
CA LEU A 104 -9.49 10.43 6.47
C LEU A 104 -9.88 10.69 7.92
N LYS A 105 -10.28 9.63 8.59
CA LYS A 105 -10.64 9.64 9.99
C LYS A 105 -9.40 9.35 10.84
N PRO A 106 -9.09 10.17 11.87
CA PRO A 106 -8.04 9.85 12.82
C PRO A 106 -8.27 8.47 13.44
N SER A 107 -7.26 7.63 13.39
CA SER A 107 -7.34 6.30 14.01
C SER A 107 -7.32 6.44 15.51
N ASN A 108 -8.36 5.96 16.18
CA ASN A 108 -8.43 5.85 17.63
C ASN A 108 -7.66 4.60 18.11
N MET A 109 -6.57 4.21 17.44
CA MET A 109 -5.62 3.33 18.07
C MET A 109 -5.03 4.09 19.27
N ALA A 110 -5.77 4.11 20.38
CA ALA A 110 -5.13 4.12 21.67
C ALA A 110 -4.01 3.10 21.54
N LEU A 111 -2.78 3.53 21.68
CA LEU A 111 -1.67 2.63 21.91
C LEU A 111 -2.13 1.77 23.09
N ASN A 112 -2.72 0.62 22.79
CA ASN A 112 -2.81 -0.42 23.77
C ASN A 112 -1.36 -0.67 24.12
N GLU A 113 -0.94 -0.02 25.19
CA GLU A 113 0.29 -0.36 25.89
C GLU A 113 0.29 -1.87 25.89
N VAL A 114 1.16 -2.45 25.08
CA VAL A 114 1.40 -3.88 25.11
C VAL A 114 1.99 -4.06 26.50
N VAL A 115 1.11 -4.30 27.46
CA VAL A 115 1.52 -4.88 28.75
C VAL A 115 2.06 -6.24 28.34
N VAL A 116 3.36 -6.26 28.07
CA VAL A 116 4.13 -7.48 28.03
C VAL A 116 4.03 -7.99 29.46
N THR A 117 2.95 -8.71 29.75
CA THR A 117 2.90 -9.59 30.89
C THR A 117 3.95 -10.64 30.55
N ALA A 118 5.18 -10.39 30.98
CA ALA A 118 6.15 -11.43 31.09
C ALA A 118 5.51 -12.45 32.03
N SER A 119 4.79 -13.41 31.47
CA SER A 119 4.51 -14.62 32.18
C SER A 119 5.87 -15.24 32.42
N GLU A 120 6.41 -14.96 33.63
CA GLU A 120 7.44 -15.78 34.19
C GLU A 120 6.97 -17.24 34.11
N SER A 121 7.26 -17.85 32.97
CA SER A 121 7.32 -19.29 32.94
C SER A 121 8.30 -19.67 34.02
N LYS A 122 7.81 -20.02 35.22
CA LYS A 122 8.50 -20.83 36.18
C LYS A 122 8.86 -22.15 35.50
N ARG A 123 9.82 -22.12 34.61
CA ARG A 123 10.66 -23.28 34.42
C ARG A 123 11.44 -23.35 35.67
N ALA A 124 10.97 -24.25 36.55
CA ALA A 124 11.80 -24.80 37.58
C ALA A 124 13.05 -25.38 36.89
N THR A 125 14.04 -24.54 36.70
CA THR A 125 15.39 -25.00 36.53
C THR A 125 15.67 -25.67 37.84
N SER A 126 15.73 -26.99 37.83
CA SER A 126 16.37 -27.80 38.86
C SER A 126 17.81 -27.29 38.94
N ALA A 127 18.01 -26.24 39.70
CA ALA A 127 19.34 -25.91 40.16
C ALA A 127 19.75 -27.15 40.98
N SER A 128 20.60 -27.95 40.39
CA SER A 128 21.29 -29.00 41.11
C SER A 128 21.94 -28.31 42.31
N ILE A 129 21.40 -28.58 43.50
CA ILE A 129 22.01 -28.26 44.74
C ILE A 129 23.33 -29.02 44.71
N VAL A 130 24.39 -28.34 44.34
CA VAL A 130 25.75 -28.86 44.57
C VAL A 130 25.89 -28.94 46.07
N ASP A 131 25.69 -30.15 46.56
CA ASP A 131 25.85 -30.46 47.97
C ASP A 131 27.27 -30.06 48.40
N ARG A 132 27.33 -29.15 49.36
CA ARG A 132 28.58 -28.67 49.95
C ARG A 132 29.40 -29.80 50.59
N THR A 133 28.84 -30.97 50.69
CA THR A 133 29.52 -32.17 51.23
C THR A 133 30.55 -32.74 50.25
N ALA A 134 30.38 -32.48 48.94
CA ALA A 134 31.32 -32.97 47.94
C ALA A 134 32.68 -32.20 47.90
N MET A 135 32.73 -31.00 48.48
CA MET A 135 33.95 -30.20 48.47
C MET A 135 34.95 -30.61 49.60
N LYS A 136 34.56 -31.48 50.49
CA LYS A 136 35.42 -31.91 51.59
C LYS A 136 36.45 -32.99 51.21
N HIS A 137 36.32 -33.57 50.06
CA HIS A 137 37.21 -34.67 49.62
C HIS A 137 38.33 -34.24 48.66
N LEU A 138 38.45 -32.95 48.37
CA LEU A 138 39.51 -32.44 47.51
C LEU A 138 40.54 -31.65 48.33
N GLN A 139 40.95 -32.16 49.50
CA GLN A 139 42.18 -31.68 50.12
C GLN A 139 43.34 -32.46 49.49
N PRO A 140 44.23 -31.79 48.76
CA PRO A 140 45.50 -32.47 48.42
C PRO A 140 46.32 -32.62 49.64
N SER A 141 46.59 -33.86 50.00
CA SER A 141 47.55 -34.22 51.02
C SER A 141 48.89 -33.62 50.63
N SER A 142 49.38 -32.83 51.55
CA SER A 142 50.70 -32.20 51.57
C SER A 142 51.80 -33.14 51.23
N PHE A 143 52.72 -32.72 50.39
CA PHE A 143 54.02 -33.28 50.24
C PHE A 143 54.92 -32.79 51.40
N ILE A 144 55.54 -33.74 52.03
CA ILE A 144 56.79 -33.55 52.72
C ILE A 144 57.89 -33.88 51.74
#